data_60f20371c0ea82314fb421a0857345e9
#
_entry.id   60f20371c0ea82314fb421a0857345e9
#
_cell.length_a   1.000
_cell.length_b   1.000
_cell.length_c   1.000
_cell.angle_alpha   90.00
_cell.angle_beta   90.00
_cell.angle_gamma   90.00
#
_symmetry.space_group_name_H-M   'P 1'
#
loop_
_entity.id
_entity.type
_entity.pdbx_description
1 polymer ?
#
loop_
_entity_poly.entity_id
_entity_poly.type
_entity_poly.pdbx_seq_one_letter_code
_entity_poly.pdbx_strand_id
1 'polypeptide(L)'
;MAENSSNTASGSHRSGVKRLIIMRHAEADWGLNDFDRPLTKRGHEQAAAAGAWLAARGYIPEQIMSSSALRTRQTTTWVSDGLGAKAPTAHLDEGLYEVSASRIIARINSVSENVHSLMVVSHLPGVQDA
;
A
#
# COMPACT_ATOMS: atom_id res chain seq x y z
N MET A 1 -3.84 -4.94 7.08
CA MET A 1 -3.15 -3.65 7.12
C MET A 1 -2.15 -3.64 8.26
N ALA A 2 -0.99 -3.12 8.00
CA ALA A 2 0.05 -2.97 9.01
C ALA A 2 0.65 -1.58 8.90
N GLU A 3 0.88 -0.96 10.01
CA GLU A 3 1.56 0.33 10.05
C GLU A 3 2.87 0.19 10.82
N ASN A 4 3.90 0.78 10.28
CA ASN A 4 5.22 0.71 10.88
C ASN A 4 5.85 2.09 10.82
N SER A 5 6.21 2.61 11.96
CA SER A 5 6.92 3.89 12.04
C SER A 5 8.40 3.61 11.96
N SER A 6 8.98 3.99 10.85
CA SER A 6 10.38 3.77 10.64
C SER A 6 11.13 5.08 10.78
N ASN A 7 11.65 5.34 11.93
CA ASN A 7 12.51 6.50 12.13
C ASN A 7 13.89 6.06 12.54
N THR A 8 14.20 4.83 12.38
CA THR A 8 15.51 4.33 12.71
C THR A 8 16.43 4.74 11.62
N ALA A 9 17.16 5.73 11.84
CA ALA A 9 18.08 6.22 10.86
C ALA A 9 19.42 5.51 10.93
N SER A 10 19.43 4.24 11.21
CA SER A 10 20.68 3.54 11.35
C SER A 10 21.41 3.37 10.04
N GLY A 11 20.73 3.47 8.94
CA GLY A 11 21.41 3.35 7.69
C GLY A 11 21.63 4.69 7.06
N SER A 12 22.55 4.76 6.17
CA SER A 12 22.99 6.00 5.63
C SER A 12 22.19 6.42 4.42
N HIS A 13 21.62 5.66 3.65
CA HIS A 13 21.02 6.12 2.42
C HIS A 13 19.71 5.48 2.21
N ARG A 14 18.81 5.91 2.87
CA ARG A 14 17.54 5.43 2.63
C ARG A 14 16.63 6.55 2.30
N SER A 15 15.45 6.21 1.89
CA SER A 15 14.39 7.17 1.70
C SER A 15 14.19 7.95 2.99
N GLY A 16 13.63 9.14 2.89
CA GLY A 16 13.23 9.93 4.06
C GLY A 16 11.95 9.44 4.72
N VAL A 17 11.48 8.24 4.40
CA VAL A 17 10.22 7.72 4.92
C VAL A 17 10.32 7.51 6.42
N LYS A 18 9.45 8.20 7.17
CA LYS A 18 9.35 8.11 8.62
C LYS A 18 8.10 7.37 9.06
N ARG A 19 7.07 7.35 8.23
CA ARG A 19 5.88 6.55 8.47
C ARG A 19 5.63 5.67 7.27
N LEU A 20 5.54 4.39 7.52
CA LEU A 20 5.32 3.39 6.50
C LEU A 20 4.03 2.63 6.83
N ILE A 21 3.12 2.58 5.88
CA ILE A 21 1.92 1.76 5.98
C ILE A 21 2.04 0.69 4.91
N ILE A 22 2.09 -0.56 5.34
CA ILE A 22 2.11 -1.69 4.44
C ILE A 22 0.75 -2.36 4.52
N MET A 23 0.07 -2.44 3.39
CA MET A 23 -1.28 -2.95 3.33
C MET A 23 -1.38 -4.12 2.36
N ARG A 24 -1.99 -5.19 2.81
CA ARG A 24 -2.41 -6.26 1.93
C ARG A 24 -3.70 -5.83 1.22
N HIS A 25 -3.88 -6.27 -0.04
CA HIS A 25 -5.14 -6.04 -0.73
C HIS A 25 -6.32 -6.57 0.09
N ALA A 26 -7.50 -5.98 -0.09
CA ALA A 26 -8.72 -6.39 0.59
C ALA A 26 -9.25 -7.71 0.01
N GLU A 27 -10.35 -8.22 0.56
CA GLU A 27 -10.91 -9.50 0.13
C GLU A 27 -11.17 -9.51 -1.37
N ALA A 28 -10.60 -10.50 -2.05
CA ALA A 28 -10.70 -10.63 -3.50
C ALA A 28 -11.46 -11.89 -3.89
N ASP A 29 -12.14 -11.80 -5.01
CA ASP A 29 -12.86 -12.93 -5.58
C ASP A 29 -11.93 -13.73 -6.49
N TRP A 30 -12.39 -14.87 -6.93
CA TRP A 30 -11.67 -15.67 -7.90
C TRP A 30 -11.92 -15.10 -9.30
N GLY A 31 -10.89 -15.00 -10.10
CA GLY A 31 -11.00 -14.56 -11.47
C GLY A 31 -10.48 -15.62 -12.44
N LEU A 32 -10.53 -15.32 -13.74
CA LEU A 32 -10.04 -16.23 -14.75
C LEU A 32 -8.54 -16.46 -14.62
N ASN A 33 -7.81 -15.44 -14.21
CA ASN A 33 -6.38 -15.57 -13.90
C ASN A 33 -6.09 -14.72 -12.65
N ASP A 34 -4.96 -14.97 -12.02
CA ASP A 34 -4.63 -14.33 -10.76
C ASP A 34 -4.54 -12.81 -10.86
N PHE A 35 -3.92 -12.32 -11.93
CA PHE A 35 -3.70 -10.88 -12.09
C PHE A 35 -5.00 -10.08 -12.15
N ASP A 36 -6.05 -10.66 -12.71
CA ASP A 36 -7.33 -9.97 -12.94
C ASP A 36 -8.41 -10.30 -11.90
N ARG A 37 -8.04 -10.90 -10.79
CA ARG A 37 -9.00 -11.17 -9.71
C ARG A 37 -9.47 -9.86 -9.11
N PRO A 38 -10.79 -9.58 -9.11
CA PRO A 38 -11.32 -8.35 -8.54
C PRO A 38 -11.55 -8.47 -7.04
N LEU A 39 -11.75 -7.35 -6.38
CA LEU A 39 -12.24 -7.37 -5.01
C LEU A 39 -13.69 -7.82 -4.98
N THR A 40 -14.09 -8.45 -3.88
CA THR A 40 -15.50 -8.69 -3.60
C THR A 40 -16.14 -7.38 -3.13
N LYS A 41 -17.47 -7.35 -3.05
CA LYS A 41 -18.16 -6.20 -2.47
C LYS A 41 -17.68 -5.94 -1.04
N ARG A 42 -17.50 -7.00 -0.27
CA ARG A 42 -16.96 -6.91 1.09
C ARG A 42 -15.55 -6.32 1.09
N GLY A 43 -14.75 -6.70 0.09
CA GLY A 43 -13.41 -6.15 -0.07
C GLY A 43 -13.42 -4.65 -0.32
N HIS A 44 -14.36 -4.16 -1.15
CA HIS A 44 -14.52 -2.72 -1.36
C HIS A 44 -14.82 -2.01 -0.05
N GLU A 45 -15.73 -2.55 0.74
CA GLU A 45 -16.11 -1.97 2.02
C GLU A 45 -14.94 -1.97 3.01
N GLN A 46 -14.17 -3.07 3.05
CA GLN A 46 -12.99 -3.17 3.89
C GLN A 46 -11.96 -2.11 3.53
N ALA A 47 -11.71 -1.92 2.25
CA ALA A 47 -10.73 -0.95 1.79
C ALA A 47 -11.15 0.48 2.12
N ALA A 48 -12.41 0.83 1.85
CA ALA A 48 -12.92 2.15 2.18
C ALA A 48 -12.86 2.42 3.68
N ALA A 49 -13.21 1.43 4.50
CA ALA A 49 -13.16 1.55 5.94
C ALA A 49 -11.71 1.74 6.43
N ALA A 50 -10.75 1.04 5.82
CA ALA A 50 -9.35 1.21 6.16
C ALA A 50 -8.87 2.63 5.87
N GLY A 51 -9.25 3.18 4.72
CA GLY A 51 -8.91 4.56 4.37
C GLY A 51 -9.50 5.56 5.35
N ALA A 52 -10.77 5.38 5.71
CA ALA A 52 -11.44 6.26 6.66
C ALA A 52 -10.77 6.18 8.05
N TRP A 53 -10.38 4.97 8.46
CA TRP A 53 -9.67 4.77 9.72
C TRP A 53 -8.34 5.52 9.74
N LEU A 54 -7.58 5.46 8.65
CA LEU A 54 -6.32 6.17 8.53
C LEU A 54 -6.53 7.69 8.57
N ALA A 55 -7.53 8.18 7.82
CA ALA A 55 -7.83 9.61 7.78
C ALA A 55 -8.21 10.15 9.16
N ALA A 56 -9.01 9.38 9.91
CA ALA A 56 -9.43 9.78 11.25
C ALA A 56 -8.25 9.94 12.21
N ARG A 57 -7.14 9.26 11.93
CA ARG A 57 -5.91 9.34 12.74
C ARG A 57 -4.89 10.31 12.18
N GLY A 58 -5.22 11.00 11.11
CA GLY A 58 -4.28 11.91 10.46
C GLY A 58 -3.17 11.20 9.71
N TYR A 59 -3.35 9.95 9.33
CA TYR A 59 -2.35 9.15 8.66
C TYR A 59 -2.56 9.14 7.14
N ILE A 60 -2.70 10.29 6.55
CA ILE A 60 -2.85 10.39 5.10
C ILE A 60 -1.43 10.37 4.50
N PRO A 61 -1.09 9.33 3.70
CA PRO A 61 0.26 9.24 3.17
C PRO A 61 0.53 10.29 2.11
N GLU A 62 1.79 10.67 1.99
CA GLU A 62 2.21 11.60 0.94
C GLU A 62 2.34 10.89 -0.39
N GLN A 63 2.62 9.60 -0.39
CA GLN A 63 2.74 8.80 -1.59
C GLN A 63 2.13 7.42 -1.36
N ILE A 64 1.51 6.89 -2.40
CA ILE A 64 0.94 5.54 -2.40
C ILE A 64 1.56 4.78 -3.57
N MET A 65 2.09 3.60 -3.29
CA MET A 65 2.57 2.67 -4.30
C MET A 65 1.71 1.42 -4.24
N SER A 66 1.29 0.93 -5.39
CA SER A 66 0.42 -0.25 -5.46
C SER A 66 0.93 -1.23 -6.50
N SER A 67 0.84 -2.52 -6.18
CA SER A 67 0.97 -3.55 -7.19
C SER A 67 -0.05 -3.30 -8.31
N SER A 68 0.29 -3.69 -9.51
CA SER A 68 -0.54 -3.47 -10.69
C SER A 68 -1.68 -4.48 -10.87
N ALA A 69 -1.75 -5.52 -10.05
CA ALA A 69 -2.86 -6.47 -10.11
C ALA A 69 -4.20 -5.77 -9.82
N LEU A 70 -5.27 -6.29 -10.40
CA LEU A 70 -6.57 -5.64 -10.28
C LEU A 70 -7.00 -5.49 -8.81
N ARG A 71 -6.82 -6.53 -7.99
CA ARG A 71 -7.25 -6.49 -6.58
C ARG A 71 -6.50 -5.44 -5.76
N THR A 72 -5.23 -5.19 -6.05
CA THR A 72 -4.48 -4.14 -5.37
C THR A 72 -4.84 -2.76 -5.90
N ARG A 73 -5.07 -2.63 -7.20
CA ARG A 73 -5.53 -1.36 -7.78
C ARG A 73 -6.89 -0.96 -7.22
N GLN A 74 -7.81 -1.91 -7.10
CA GLN A 74 -9.14 -1.64 -6.54
C GLN A 74 -9.05 -1.33 -5.05
N THR A 75 -8.22 -2.06 -4.29
CA THR A 75 -7.98 -1.74 -2.88
C THR A 75 -7.52 -0.30 -2.75
N THR A 76 -6.53 0.10 -3.55
CA THR A 76 -5.97 1.44 -3.52
C THR A 76 -7.04 2.49 -3.84
N THR A 77 -7.89 2.23 -4.84
CA THR A 77 -8.97 3.15 -5.20
C THR A 77 -9.92 3.36 -4.03
N TRP A 78 -10.35 2.29 -3.38
CA TRP A 78 -11.31 2.41 -2.27
C TRP A 78 -10.68 2.94 -1.00
N VAL A 79 -9.41 2.62 -0.73
CA VAL A 79 -8.68 3.24 0.37
C VAL A 79 -8.57 4.74 0.14
N SER A 80 -8.25 5.15 -1.09
CA SER A 80 -8.15 6.57 -1.43
C SER A 80 -9.48 7.28 -1.26
N ASP A 81 -10.57 6.62 -1.62
CA ASP A 81 -11.91 7.16 -1.38
C ASP A 81 -12.14 7.40 0.12
N GLY A 82 -11.77 6.43 0.95
CA GLY A 82 -11.89 6.57 2.40
C GLY A 82 -10.96 7.62 2.99
N LEU A 83 -9.77 7.81 2.41
CA LEU A 83 -8.84 8.84 2.84
C LEU A 83 -9.38 10.25 2.56
N GLY A 84 -10.15 10.40 1.50
CA GLY A 84 -10.78 11.67 1.16
C GLY A 84 -9.98 12.52 0.18
N ALA A 85 -10.30 13.81 0.13
CA ALA A 85 -9.79 14.71 -0.89
C ALA A 85 -8.27 14.92 -0.85
N LYS A 86 -7.64 14.63 0.27
CA LYS A 86 -6.18 14.80 0.43
C LYS A 86 -5.38 13.58 0.03
N ALA A 87 -6.04 12.49 -0.41
CA ALA A 87 -5.34 11.30 -0.83
C ALA A 87 -4.48 11.59 -2.07
N PRO A 88 -3.22 11.15 -2.09
CA PRO A 88 -2.38 11.35 -3.26
C PRO A 88 -2.77 10.38 -4.37
N THR A 89 -2.34 10.69 -5.60
CA THR A 89 -2.49 9.77 -6.71
C THR A 89 -1.55 8.58 -6.49
N ALA A 90 -2.08 7.38 -6.67
CA ALA A 90 -1.29 6.17 -6.50
C ALA A 90 -0.40 5.92 -7.71
N HIS A 91 0.79 5.38 -7.45
CA HIS A 91 1.72 4.93 -8.48
C HIS A 91 1.67 3.41 -8.54
N LEU A 92 1.42 2.87 -9.73
CA LEU A 92 1.42 1.44 -9.94
C LEU A 92 2.84 0.94 -10.17
N ASP A 93 3.18 -0.18 -9.57
CA ASP A 93 4.50 -0.78 -9.70
C ASP A 93 4.35 -2.28 -9.93
N GLU A 94 4.65 -2.72 -11.15
CA GLU A 94 4.58 -4.14 -11.50
C GLU A 94 5.54 -4.98 -10.66
N GLY A 95 6.62 -4.39 -10.19
CA GLY A 95 7.56 -5.06 -9.31
C GLY A 95 7.01 -5.43 -7.95
N LEU A 96 5.83 -4.95 -7.60
CA LEU A 96 5.15 -5.31 -6.36
C LEU A 96 4.16 -6.46 -6.51
N TYR A 97 4.01 -7.02 -7.71
CA TYR A 97 3.14 -8.17 -7.94
C TYR A 97 3.90 -9.46 -7.60
N GLU A 98 3.30 -10.29 -6.76
CA GLU A 98 3.89 -11.57 -6.32
C GLU A 98 5.33 -11.45 -5.82
N VAL A 99 5.58 -10.49 -4.95
CA VAL A 99 6.94 -10.19 -4.51
C VAL A 99 7.22 -10.65 -3.09
N SER A 100 8.51 -10.76 -2.79
CA SER A 100 8.99 -11.03 -1.44
C SER A 100 9.07 -9.74 -0.63
N ALA A 101 9.23 -9.88 0.69
CA ALA A 101 9.44 -8.76 1.59
C ALA A 101 10.65 -7.93 1.18
N SER A 102 11.74 -8.58 0.78
CA SER A 102 12.95 -7.86 0.39
C SER A 102 12.74 -6.97 -0.83
N ARG A 103 11.90 -7.40 -1.76
CA ARG A 103 11.57 -6.59 -2.93
C ARG A 103 10.73 -5.38 -2.53
N ILE A 104 9.78 -5.56 -1.62
CA ILE A 104 8.98 -4.45 -1.10
C ILE A 104 9.89 -3.43 -0.42
N ILE A 105 10.81 -3.88 0.42
CA ILE A 105 11.76 -3.01 1.11
C ILE A 105 12.64 -2.27 0.11
N ALA A 106 13.11 -2.94 -0.93
CA ALA A 106 13.93 -2.31 -1.96
C ALA A 106 13.16 -1.19 -2.66
N ARG A 107 11.88 -1.40 -2.95
CA ARG A 107 11.04 -0.36 -3.55
C ARG A 107 10.82 0.82 -2.61
N ILE A 108 10.62 0.55 -1.33
CA ILE A 108 10.51 1.62 -0.33
C ILE A 108 11.77 2.47 -0.31
N ASN A 109 12.93 1.83 -0.33
CA ASN A 109 14.20 2.54 -0.29
C ASN A 109 14.50 3.33 -1.57
N SER A 110 13.79 3.06 -2.66
CA SER A 110 13.94 3.81 -3.89
C SER A 110 13.09 5.09 -3.92
N VAL A 111 12.24 5.28 -2.94
CA VAL A 111 11.37 6.45 -2.86
C VAL A 111 12.19 7.69 -2.50
N SER A 112 11.80 8.84 -3.06
CA SER A 112 12.48 10.11 -2.83
C SER A 112 12.63 10.42 -1.34
N GLU A 113 13.76 11.01 -0.97
CA GLU A 113 14.01 11.48 0.39
C GLU A 113 12.98 12.49 0.88
N ASN A 114 12.29 13.16 -0.03
CA ASN A 114 11.29 14.14 0.33
C ASN A 114 9.94 13.54 0.72
N VAL A 115 9.77 12.23 0.54
CA VAL A 115 8.55 11.54 0.93
C VAL A 115 8.73 10.99 2.34
N HIS A 116 7.97 11.51 3.29
CA HIS A 116 8.10 11.12 4.69
C HIS A 116 7.04 10.12 5.13
N SER A 117 5.93 10.01 4.42
CA SER A 117 4.92 9.00 4.70
C SER A 117 4.54 8.29 3.41
N LEU A 118 4.58 6.98 3.44
CA LEU A 118 4.38 6.12 2.28
C LEU A 118 3.44 4.99 2.62
N MET A 119 2.50 4.72 1.74
CA MET A 119 1.68 3.52 1.81
C MET A 119 2.01 2.61 0.64
N VAL A 120 2.18 1.33 0.93
CA VAL A 120 2.43 0.30 -0.08
C VAL A 120 1.31 -0.73 0.00
N VAL A 121 0.64 -0.96 -1.12
CA VAL A 121 -0.42 -1.96 -1.24
C VAL A 121 0.08 -3.11 -2.09
N SER A 122 0.16 -4.29 -1.50
CA SER A 122 0.72 -5.45 -2.16
C SER A 122 0.03 -6.75 -1.72
N HIS A 123 0.73 -7.86 -1.77
CA HIS A 123 0.19 -9.19 -1.61
C HIS A 123 0.86 -9.96 -0.48
N LEU A 124 0.16 -10.99 0.03
CA LEU A 124 0.80 -12.01 0.84
C LEU A 124 1.63 -12.93 -0.07
N PRO A 125 2.77 -13.50 0.40
CA PRO A 125 3.32 -13.34 1.75
C PRO A 125 4.22 -12.10 1.92
N GLY A 126 4.47 -11.34 0.86
CA GLY A 126 5.38 -10.20 0.93
C GLY A 126 5.02 -9.22 2.05
N VAL A 127 3.74 -8.91 2.21
CA VAL A 127 3.26 -7.99 3.24
C VAL A 127 3.47 -8.57 4.64
N GLN A 128 3.23 -9.86 4.82
CA GLN A 128 3.40 -10.51 6.12
C GLN A 128 4.85 -10.52 6.56
N ASP A 129 5.77 -10.65 5.62
CA ASP A 129 7.18 -10.79 5.92
C ASP A 129 7.92 -9.45 5.97
N ALA A 130 7.29 -8.44 5.42
CA ALA A 130 7.89 -7.12 5.42
C ALA A 130 7.84 -6.49 6.80
#